data_bca4e2834e08f2d955022e79111bca02
#
_entry.id   bca4e2834e08f2d955022e79111bca02
#
_cell.length_a   1.000
_cell.length_b   1.000
_cell.length_c   1.000
_cell.angle_alpha   90.00
_cell.angle_beta   90.00
_cell.angle_gamma   90.00
#
_symmetry.space_group_name_H-M   'P 1'
#
loop_
_entity.id
_entity.type
_entity.pdbx_description
1 polymer ?
#
loop_
_entity_poly.entity_id
_entity_poly.type
_entity_poly.pdbx_seq_one_letter_code
_entity_poly.pdbx_strand_id
1 'polypeptide(L)'
;MVERTVGTTASGPARRRYAGMPRLVSGLRQLTFTAGAVLLMLLIGLVSGSLWRSVVDRSWFPDIAYGLPTLVHGRWWTLLTGPLFARSPVAYLGMLGAFALLVGCAEWWIGTRRVLLATVVGQIVGVLTALLFLLAVRDSGWSWAAHVGAELDVGFSAGALAAAAVASAALRPPWRLRARLVLGLYVVVAALYIGDLADLSRLVAVGVALCAGPRLTRGLGPRVLARPSRREWRLLTVGLLLLIAASTVISYLVPSDGPLGPTADRELSWIDVAITVVVAALLVNGLRTGRLVIWRWAVSLSALSALAGVLTAVLVATAVGFDLPYEVDGAPLFVADRLLWIALLVLLVVGRGAYRVPSARSRRRGAVGATDRNTATELLMSNGGGTLSWMSTWPENSYFRTSNCNSYVAYQQYAGVAIALGDPVGPAPSMDAAVREFSTMADRAGLVPCMFSVTAPTNRAATALGWQHV
;
A
#
# COMPACT_ATOMS: atom_id res chain seq x y z
N MET A 1 -64.09 15.76 -29.10
CA MET A 1 -64.17 14.30 -28.94
C MET A 1 -62.93 13.68 -29.55
N VAL A 2 -62.13 13.10 -28.80
CA VAL A 2 -61.04 12.12 -28.90
C VAL A 2 -59.89 12.52 -27.97
N GLU A 3 -59.98 12.02 -26.74
CA GLU A 3 -58.87 11.95 -25.81
C GLU A 3 -57.81 10.99 -26.35
N ARG A 4 -56.55 11.43 -26.36
CA ARG A 4 -55.38 10.52 -26.44
C ARG A 4 -54.64 10.54 -25.10
N THR A 5 -54.91 9.52 -24.32
CA THR A 5 -54.13 9.14 -23.14
C THR A 5 -52.71 8.84 -23.56
N VAL A 6 -51.76 9.67 -23.12
CA VAL A 6 -50.31 9.41 -23.21
C VAL A 6 -49.94 8.65 -21.94
N GLY A 7 -49.69 7.36 -22.12
CA GLY A 7 -49.14 6.50 -21.05
C GLY A 7 -47.69 6.87 -20.73
N THR A 8 -47.48 7.49 -19.59
CA THR A 8 -46.16 7.69 -18.97
C THR A 8 -45.70 6.40 -18.32
N THR A 9 -44.86 5.62 -19.01
CA THR A 9 -44.06 4.58 -18.35
C THR A 9 -42.93 5.26 -17.60
N ALA A 10 -43.14 5.54 -16.32
CA ALA A 10 -42.10 5.92 -15.40
C ALA A 10 -41.19 4.69 -15.13
N SER A 11 -40.05 4.60 -15.84
CA SER A 11 -38.96 3.73 -15.45
C SER A 11 -38.35 4.31 -14.16
N GLY A 12 -38.77 3.79 -13.02
CA GLY A 12 -38.21 4.14 -11.73
C GLY A 12 -36.70 3.82 -11.68
N PRO A 13 -35.90 4.63 -10.96
CA PRO A 13 -34.49 4.38 -10.85
C PRO A 13 -34.27 3.01 -10.17
N ALA A 14 -33.49 2.15 -10.84
CA ALA A 14 -33.07 0.87 -10.31
C ALA A 14 -32.45 1.12 -8.92
N ARG A 15 -33.19 0.80 -7.87
CA ARG A 15 -32.68 0.77 -6.49
C ARG A 15 -31.46 -0.16 -6.48
N ARG A 16 -30.26 0.41 -6.50
CA ARG A 16 -29.05 -0.30 -6.12
C ARG A 16 -29.28 -0.83 -4.72
N ARG A 17 -29.61 -2.11 -4.63
CA ARG A 17 -29.62 -2.84 -3.38
C ARG A 17 -28.19 -2.69 -2.81
N TYR A 18 -28.03 -1.86 -1.80
CA TYR A 18 -26.96 -2.01 -0.85
C TYR A 18 -27.08 -3.46 -0.37
N ALA A 19 -26.15 -4.31 -0.79
CA ALA A 19 -26.06 -5.65 -0.27
C ALA A 19 -25.84 -5.50 1.24
N GLY A 20 -26.93 -5.70 2.00
CA GLY A 20 -26.90 -5.69 3.44
C GLY A 20 -25.85 -6.68 3.91
N MET A 21 -25.14 -6.36 5.01
CA MET A 21 -24.23 -7.29 5.68
C MET A 21 -24.86 -8.66 5.75
N PRO A 22 -24.26 -9.69 5.15
CA PRO A 22 -24.79 -11.04 5.26
C PRO A 22 -24.84 -11.43 6.73
N ARG A 23 -25.94 -12.00 7.17
CA ARG A 23 -26.15 -12.46 8.53
C ARG A 23 -24.97 -13.38 8.93
N LEU A 24 -24.40 -13.18 10.10
CA LEU A 24 -23.20 -13.89 10.62
C LEU A 24 -23.26 -15.43 10.44
N VAL A 25 -24.42 -16.02 10.53
CA VAL A 25 -24.65 -17.48 10.40
C VAL A 25 -24.53 -17.96 8.94
N SER A 26 -24.88 -17.16 7.93
CA SER A 26 -24.66 -17.52 6.52
C SER A 26 -23.21 -17.33 6.10
N GLY A 27 -22.46 -16.50 6.80
CA GLY A 27 -21.04 -16.27 6.57
C GLY A 27 -20.15 -17.44 7.00
N LEU A 28 -20.44 -18.08 8.12
CA LEU A 28 -19.67 -19.25 8.61
C LEU A 28 -19.75 -20.45 7.64
N ARG A 29 -20.84 -20.60 6.91
CA ARG A 29 -20.96 -21.65 5.85
C ARG A 29 -20.08 -21.37 4.63
N GLN A 30 -19.50 -20.17 4.50
CA GLN A 30 -18.60 -19.80 3.40
C GLN A 30 -17.12 -19.97 3.76
N LEU A 31 -16.78 -20.27 5.03
CA LEU A 31 -15.41 -20.42 5.53
C LEU A 31 -15.04 -21.89 5.78
N THR A 32 -15.45 -22.78 4.87
CA THR A 32 -15.31 -24.23 5.03
C THR A 32 -13.86 -24.68 5.08
N PHE A 33 -12.99 -24.13 4.24
CA PHE A 33 -11.57 -24.46 4.23
C PHE A 33 -10.87 -23.92 5.48
N THR A 34 -11.06 -22.64 5.81
CA THR A 34 -10.43 -22.02 6.98
C THR A 34 -10.84 -22.73 8.26
N ALA A 35 -12.13 -23.00 8.45
CA ALA A 35 -12.63 -23.68 9.64
C ALA A 35 -12.09 -25.13 9.73
N GLY A 36 -12.09 -25.86 8.62
CA GLY A 36 -11.54 -27.22 8.57
C GLY A 36 -10.04 -27.27 8.85
N ALA A 37 -9.26 -26.35 8.27
CA ALA A 37 -7.82 -26.26 8.49
C ALA A 37 -7.47 -25.87 9.95
N VAL A 38 -8.16 -24.89 10.51
CA VAL A 38 -7.98 -24.50 11.93
C VAL A 38 -8.34 -25.63 12.86
N LEU A 39 -9.45 -26.35 12.61
CA LEU A 39 -9.82 -27.52 13.40
C LEU A 39 -8.78 -28.64 13.30
N LEU A 40 -8.28 -28.92 12.10
CA LEU A 40 -7.22 -29.91 11.89
C LEU A 40 -5.95 -29.54 12.66
N MET A 41 -5.50 -28.27 12.55
CA MET A 41 -4.36 -27.78 13.30
C MET A 41 -4.57 -27.90 14.81
N LEU A 42 -5.76 -27.54 15.33
CA LEU A 42 -6.10 -27.70 16.74
C LEU A 42 -6.03 -29.16 17.18
N LEU A 43 -6.58 -30.08 16.41
CA LEU A 43 -6.53 -31.51 16.70
C LEU A 43 -5.09 -32.03 16.72
N ILE A 44 -4.28 -31.64 15.76
CA ILE A 44 -2.85 -32.00 15.71
C ILE A 44 -2.13 -31.41 16.91
N GLY A 45 -2.38 -30.16 17.26
CA GLY A 45 -1.78 -29.50 18.43
C GLY A 45 -2.15 -30.18 19.76
N LEU A 46 -3.40 -30.66 19.90
CA LEU A 46 -3.88 -31.43 21.02
C LEU A 46 -3.19 -32.79 21.12
N VAL A 47 -3.23 -33.57 20.04
CA VAL A 47 -2.70 -34.95 20.02
C VAL A 47 -1.18 -34.98 20.17
N SER A 48 -0.46 -34.05 19.54
CA SER A 48 1.00 -33.95 19.62
C SER A 48 1.50 -33.27 20.91
N GLY A 49 0.62 -32.66 21.69
CA GLY A 49 0.98 -31.87 22.86
C GLY A 49 1.67 -30.54 22.54
N SER A 50 1.64 -30.08 21.30
CA SER A 50 2.29 -28.85 20.83
C SER A 50 1.64 -27.58 21.37
N LEU A 51 0.42 -27.67 21.91
CA LEU A 51 -0.25 -26.56 22.60
C LEU A 51 0.29 -26.29 24.00
N TRP A 52 1.03 -27.21 24.60
CA TRP A 52 1.55 -27.12 25.98
C TRP A 52 3.08 -27.11 26.04
N ARG A 53 3.75 -27.73 25.08
CA ARG A 53 5.20 -27.87 25.06
C ARG A 53 5.77 -27.51 23.70
N SER A 54 6.97 -26.92 23.71
CA SER A 54 7.71 -26.61 22.47
C SER A 54 7.94 -27.86 21.63
N VAL A 55 7.70 -27.73 20.32
CA VAL A 55 7.92 -28.80 19.34
C VAL A 55 9.40 -28.97 19.04
N VAL A 56 10.17 -27.89 19.14
CA VAL A 56 11.62 -27.89 18.85
C VAL A 56 12.40 -28.83 19.77
N ASP A 57 11.93 -29.00 21.03
CA ASP A 57 12.58 -29.85 22.04
C ASP A 57 12.22 -31.34 21.90
N ARG A 58 11.46 -31.69 20.88
CA ARG A 58 11.01 -33.07 20.64
C ARG A 58 11.95 -33.81 19.71
N SER A 59 12.22 -35.09 20.02
CA SER A 59 13.07 -35.96 19.18
C SER A 59 12.57 -36.14 17.75
N TRP A 60 11.26 -36.05 17.54
CA TRP A 60 10.63 -36.19 16.22
C TRP A 60 10.53 -34.86 15.45
N PHE A 61 11.03 -33.74 16.01
CA PHE A 61 11.00 -32.43 15.33
C PHE A 61 11.64 -32.46 13.93
N PRO A 62 12.82 -33.09 13.71
CA PRO A 62 13.42 -33.19 12.38
C PRO A 62 12.63 -34.05 11.38
N ASP A 63 11.66 -34.85 11.84
CA ASP A 63 10.83 -35.70 10.97
C ASP A 63 9.63 -34.95 10.40
N ILE A 64 9.26 -33.81 11.00
CA ILE A 64 8.11 -33.00 10.59
C ILE A 64 8.52 -31.63 10.06
N ALA A 65 9.62 -31.05 10.52
CA ALA A 65 10.07 -29.72 10.16
C ALA A 65 10.70 -29.71 8.76
N TYR A 66 10.38 -28.69 7.97
CA TYR A 66 10.99 -28.49 6.66
C TYR A 66 12.26 -27.66 6.75
N GLY A 67 13.22 -27.98 5.91
CA GLY A 67 14.49 -27.29 5.81
C GLY A 67 15.36 -27.93 4.73
N LEU A 68 16.50 -27.32 4.43
CA LEU A 68 17.43 -27.88 3.46
C LEU A 68 17.96 -29.26 3.93
N PRO A 69 18.32 -29.48 5.22
CA PRO A 69 18.78 -30.76 5.70
C PRO A 69 17.76 -31.88 5.49
N THR A 70 16.49 -31.65 5.80
CA THR A 70 15.43 -32.67 5.66
C THR A 70 15.14 -32.99 4.20
N LEU A 71 15.18 -31.98 3.32
CA LEU A 71 14.93 -32.17 1.90
C LEU A 71 16.06 -32.98 1.22
N VAL A 72 17.32 -32.68 1.55
CA VAL A 72 18.49 -33.41 1.04
C VAL A 72 18.48 -34.89 1.49
N HIS A 73 17.96 -35.17 2.69
CA HIS A 73 17.77 -36.54 3.17
C HIS A 73 16.51 -37.22 2.62
N GLY A 74 15.83 -36.63 1.63
CA GLY A 74 14.66 -37.22 0.97
C GLY A 74 13.37 -37.15 1.77
N ARG A 75 13.29 -36.38 2.85
CA ARG A 75 12.09 -36.22 3.70
C ARG A 75 11.13 -35.16 3.13
N TRP A 76 10.70 -35.33 1.89
CA TRP A 76 9.83 -34.38 1.18
C TRP A 76 8.44 -34.17 1.84
N TRP A 77 7.95 -35.14 2.63
CA TRP A 77 6.68 -35.02 3.37
C TRP A 77 6.70 -33.88 4.39
N THR A 78 7.87 -33.44 4.85
CA THR A 78 8.01 -32.31 5.78
C THR A 78 7.44 -31.00 5.22
N LEU A 79 7.38 -30.84 3.90
CA LEU A 79 6.71 -29.71 3.24
C LEU A 79 5.21 -29.66 3.50
N LEU A 80 4.60 -30.83 3.81
CA LEU A 80 3.17 -30.95 4.11
C LEU A 80 2.89 -31.03 5.60
N THR A 81 3.78 -31.63 6.38
CA THR A 81 3.61 -31.80 7.84
C THR A 81 4.03 -30.55 8.59
N GLY A 82 5.18 -29.97 8.26
CA GLY A 82 5.73 -28.79 8.94
C GLY A 82 4.77 -27.61 9.02
N PRO A 83 4.01 -27.29 7.98
CA PRO A 83 3.02 -26.22 8.03
C PRO A 83 1.95 -26.36 9.13
N LEU A 84 1.68 -27.58 9.60
CA LEU A 84 0.64 -27.84 10.60
C LEU A 84 1.11 -27.63 12.05
N PHE A 85 2.39 -27.35 12.25
CA PHE A 85 3.01 -27.15 13.55
C PHE A 85 3.55 -25.73 13.71
N ALA A 86 3.87 -25.35 14.96
CA ALA A 86 4.59 -24.12 15.28
C ALA A 86 5.63 -24.38 16.35
N ARG A 87 6.69 -23.60 16.40
CA ARG A 87 7.88 -23.78 17.25
C ARG A 87 7.54 -23.82 18.75
N SER A 88 6.59 -23.01 19.22
CA SER A 88 6.20 -22.89 20.62
C SER A 88 4.67 -22.81 20.78
N PRO A 89 4.12 -23.08 21.99
CA PRO A 89 2.68 -22.96 22.25
C PRO A 89 2.12 -21.56 21.95
N VAL A 90 2.84 -20.50 22.31
CA VAL A 90 2.43 -19.13 22.02
C VAL A 90 2.42 -18.85 20.52
N ALA A 91 3.46 -19.32 19.81
CA ALA A 91 3.53 -19.22 18.35
C ALA A 91 2.40 -20.02 17.69
N TYR A 92 1.99 -21.15 18.27
CA TYR A 92 0.90 -21.98 17.78
C TYR A 92 -0.44 -21.26 17.82
N LEU A 93 -0.75 -20.61 18.95
CA LEU A 93 -1.96 -19.80 19.09
C LEU A 93 -1.94 -18.59 18.15
N GLY A 94 -0.79 -17.94 18.03
CA GLY A 94 -0.57 -16.83 17.09
C GLY A 94 -0.77 -17.28 15.64
N MET A 95 -0.24 -18.44 15.27
CA MET A 95 -0.42 -19.03 13.93
C MET A 95 -1.89 -19.33 13.62
N LEU A 96 -2.61 -19.95 14.56
CA LEU A 96 -4.04 -20.22 14.39
C LEU A 96 -4.85 -18.94 14.19
N GLY A 97 -4.60 -17.92 15.02
CA GLY A 97 -5.27 -16.63 14.92
C GLY A 97 -4.96 -15.91 13.61
N ALA A 98 -3.70 -15.85 13.22
CA ALA A 98 -3.27 -15.24 11.96
C ALA A 98 -3.81 -16.00 10.74
N PHE A 99 -3.81 -17.34 10.77
CA PHE A 99 -4.38 -18.16 9.71
C PHE A 99 -5.88 -17.93 9.59
N ALA A 100 -6.63 -18.00 10.69
CA ALA A 100 -8.07 -17.76 10.71
C ALA A 100 -8.41 -16.36 10.16
N LEU A 101 -7.64 -15.34 10.51
CA LEU A 101 -7.86 -13.97 10.06
C LEU A 101 -7.50 -13.81 8.58
N LEU A 102 -6.29 -14.14 8.17
CA LEU A 102 -5.80 -13.87 6.81
C LEU A 102 -6.47 -14.76 5.77
N VAL A 103 -6.51 -16.07 6.05
CA VAL A 103 -7.11 -17.05 5.13
C VAL A 103 -8.62 -16.95 5.16
N GLY A 104 -9.25 -16.72 6.32
CA GLY A 104 -10.68 -16.52 6.45
C GLY A 104 -11.16 -15.27 5.71
N CYS A 105 -10.49 -14.13 5.86
CA CYS A 105 -10.80 -12.93 5.07
C CYS A 105 -10.60 -13.18 3.58
N ALA A 106 -9.55 -13.91 3.19
CA ALA A 106 -9.31 -14.24 1.80
C ALA A 106 -10.41 -15.17 1.26
N GLU A 107 -10.81 -16.21 2.01
CA GLU A 107 -11.87 -17.15 1.63
C GLU A 107 -13.22 -16.45 1.42
N TRP A 108 -13.54 -15.51 2.31
CA TRP A 108 -14.74 -14.69 2.18
C TRP A 108 -14.78 -13.89 0.85
N TRP A 109 -13.63 -13.43 0.36
CA TRP A 109 -13.57 -12.54 -0.80
C TRP A 109 -13.39 -13.26 -2.14
N ILE A 110 -12.60 -14.34 -2.17
CA ILE A 110 -12.25 -15.03 -3.43
C ILE A 110 -12.78 -16.46 -3.53
N GLY A 111 -13.38 -16.96 -2.45
CA GLY A 111 -14.02 -18.28 -2.36
C GLY A 111 -13.05 -19.43 -2.07
N THR A 112 -13.59 -20.50 -1.53
CA THR A 112 -12.87 -21.66 -0.96
C THR A 112 -11.84 -22.29 -1.89
N ARG A 113 -12.19 -22.58 -3.15
CA ARG A 113 -11.27 -23.24 -4.10
C ARG A 113 -10.03 -22.42 -4.40
N ARG A 114 -10.20 -21.09 -4.60
CA ARG A 114 -9.09 -20.19 -4.92
C ARG A 114 -8.18 -19.98 -3.72
N VAL A 115 -8.75 -19.86 -2.53
CA VAL A 115 -7.98 -19.74 -1.29
C VAL A 115 -7.20 -21.00 -1.00
N LEU A 116 -7.81 -22.19 -1.10
CA LEU A 116 -7.12 -23.46 -0.94
C LEU A 116 -5.89 -23.54 -1.86
N LEU A 117 -6.09 -23.28 -3.16
CA LEU A 117 -4.99 -23.27 -4.13
C LEU A 117 -3.91 -22.24 -3.77
N ALA A 118 -4.31 -21.01 -3.45
CA ALA A 118 -3.36 -19.95 -3.11
C ALA A 118 -2.56 -20.28 -1.84
N THR A 119 -3.22 -20.86 -0.83
CA THR A 119 -2.60 -21.23 0.44
C THR A 119 -1.63 -22.39 0.29
N VAL A 120 -2.08 -23.49 -0.32
CA VAL A 120 -1.26 -24.71 -0.44
C VAL A 120 -0.12 -24.52 -1.46
N VAL A 121 -0.44 -24.01 -2.64
CA VAL A 121 0.58 -23.76 -3.67
C VAL A 121 1.55 -22.67 -3.22
N GLY A 122 1.03 -21.60 -2.57
CA GLY A 122 1.87 -20.54 -2.02
C GLY A 122 2.84 -21.03 -0.96
N GLN A 123 2.42 -21.93 -0.07
CA GLN A 123 3.28 -22.57 0.93
C GLN A 123 4.37 -23.41 0.25
N ILE A 124 3.99 -24.33 -0.61
CA ILE A 124 4.93 -25.26 -1.26
C ILE A 124 5.93 -24.48 -2.14
N VAL A 125 5.44 -23.59 -3.00
CA VAL A 125 6.31 -22.80 -3.89
C VAL A 125 7.22 -21.86 -3.10
N GLY A 126 6.68 -21.22 -2.06
CA GLY A 126 7.47 -20.35 -1.19
C GLY A 126 8.63 -21.09 -0.54
N VAL A 127 8.36 -22.19 0.13
CA VAL A 127 9.35 -23.01 0.82
C VAL A 127 10.35 -23.63 -0.18
N LEU A 128 9.88 -24.29 -1.23
CA LEU A 128 10.76 -24.93 -2.20
C LEU A 128 11.69 -23.94 -2.89
N THR A 129 11.19 -22.78 -3.31
CA THR A 129 12.01 -21.78 -3.97
C THR A 129 13.04 -21.19 -3.00
N ALA A 130 12.68 -20.97 -1.74
CA ALA A 130 13.61 -20.53 -0.71
C ALA A 130 14.72 -21.57 -0.48
N LEU A 131 14.38 -22.86 -0.36
CA LEU A 131 15.33 -23.95 -0.18
C LEU A 131 16.23 -24.14 -1.40
N LEU A 132 15.70 -24.04 -2.61
CA LEU A 132 16.49 -24.10 -3.86
C LEU A 132 17.46 -22.90 -3.96
N PHE A 133 17.04 -21.73 -3.56
CA PHE A 133 17.93 -20.56 -3.49
C PHE A 133 19.07 -20.79 -2.50
N LEU A 134 18.77 -21.25 -1.27
CA LEU A 134 19.78 -21.55 -0.25
C LEU A 134 20.75 -22.66 -0.72
N LEU A 135 20.21 -23.68 -1.41
CA LEU A 135 21.04 -24.74 -2.01
C LEU A 135 22.01 -24.18 -3.07
N ALA A 136 21.54 -23.24 -3.89
CA ALA A 136 22.36 -22.64 -4.94
C ALA A 136 23.47 -21.72 -4.39
N VAL A 137 23.24 -21.08 -3.23
CA VAL A 137 24.22 -20.14 -2.64
C VAL A 137 25.02 -20.74 -1.48
N ARG A 138 24.77 -21.98 -1.08
CA ARG A 138 25.39 -22.58 0.12
C ARG A 138 26.92 -22.59 0.07
N ASP A 139 27.48 -22.76 -1.13
CA ASP A 139 28.94 -22.90 -1.36
C ASP A 139 29.59 -21.54 -1.73
N SER A 140 28.86 -20.44 -1.64
CA SER A 140 29.33 -19.09 -1.99
C SER A 140 30.19 -18.42 -0.92
N GLY A 141 30.34 -19.04 0.25
CA GLY A 141 31.03 -18.43 1.41
C GLY A 141 30.14 -17.43 2.18
N TRP A 142 28.88 -17.31 1.81
CA TRP A 142 27.94 -16.40 2.48
C TRP A 142 27.48 -17.00 3.82
N SER A 143 27.98 -16.47 4.94
CA SER A 143 27.75 -17.00 6.28
C SER A 143 26.28 -17.08 6.66
N TRP A 144 25.50 -16.07 6.30
CA TRP A 144 24.05 -16.08 6.51
C TRP A 144 23.36 -17.25 5.78
N ALA A 145 23.70 -17.48 4.51
CA ALA A 145 23.10 -18.56 3.73
C ALA A 145 23.45 -19.94 4.30
N ALA A 146 24.67 -20.11 4.83
CA ALA A 146 25.08 -21.32 5.50
C ALA A 146 24.29 -21.54 6.81
N HIS A 147 24.10 -20.48 7.60
CA HIS A 147 23.32 -20.54 8.85
C HIS A 147 21.85 -20.87 8.58
N VAL A 148 21.17 -20.10 7.73
CA VAL A 148 19.75 -20.32 7.39
C VAL A 148 19.54 -21.65 6.65
N GLY A 149 20.54 -22.08 5.86
CA GLY A 149 20.53 -23.39 5.20
C GLY A 149 20.56 -24.58 6.17
N ALA A 150 21.07 -24.40 7.38
CA ALA A 150 21.06 -25.41 8.43
C ALA A 150 19.76 -25.40 9.28
N GLU A 151 18.95 -24.37 9.14
CA GLU A 151 17.71 -24.22 9.92
C GLU A 151 16.63 -25.21 9.51
N LEU A 152 15.85 -25.61 10.52
CA LEU A 152 14.58 -26.30 10.36
C LEU A 152 13.43 -25.40 10.80
N ASP A 153 12.39 -25.32 9.98
CA ASP A 153 11.26 -24.45 10.26
C ASP A 153 9.91 -25.18 10.19
N VAL A 154 8.91 -24.58 10.84
CA VAL A 154 7.53 -25.07 10.88
C VAL A 154 6.57 -23.89 10.80
N GLY A 155 5.43 -24.07 10.18
CA GLY A 155 4.35 -23.09 10.15
C GLY A 155 3.77 -22.82 8.77
N PHE A 156 2.53 -22.33 8.75
CA PHE A 156 1.74 -22.08 7.54
C PHE A 156 1.78 -20.62 7.08
N SER A 157 2.74 -19.84 7.56
CA SER A 157 2.74 -18.39 7.38
C SER A 157 2.93 -17.95 5.92
N ALA A 158 3.75 -18.66 5.14
CA ALA A 158 3.96 -18.36 3.72
C ALA A 158 2.67 -18.54 2.91
N GLY A 159 1.96 -19.65 3.13
CA GLY A 159 0.67 -19.93 2.49
C GLY A 159 -0.44 -18.96 2.88
N ALA A 160 -0.52 -18.59 4.17
CA ALA A 160 -1.52 -17.61 4.64
C ALA A 160 -1.31 -16.23 4.03
N LEU A 161 -0.06 -15.77 3.93
CA LEU A 161 0.27 -14.51 3.28
C LEU A 161 0.07 -14.56 1.77
N ALA A 162 0.34 -15.71 1.12
CA ALA A 162 0.03 -15.90 -0.29
C ALA A 162 -1.48 -15.79 -0.57
N ALA A 163 -2.32 -16.39 0.28
CA ALA A 163 -3.77 -16.26 0.16
C ALA A 163 -4.23 -14.79 0.29
N ALA A 164 -3.70 -14.06 1.28
CA ALA A 164 -3.97 -12.64 1.45
C ALA A 164 -3.49 -11.80 0.24
N ALA A 165 -2.33 -12.13 -0.33
CA ALA A 165 -1.78 -11.47 -1.51
C ALA A 165 -2.66 -11.69 -2.75
N VAL A 166 -3.12 -12.92 -2.99
CA VAL A 166 -4.10 -13.23 -4.06
C VAL A 166 -5.41 -12.48 -3.83
N ALA A 167 -5.95 -12.53 -2.61
CA ALA A 167 -7.20 -11.85 -2.27
C ALA A 167 -7.12 -10.33 -2.46
N SER A 168 -5.92 -9.74 -2.26
CA SER A 168 -5.70 -8.32 -2.51
C SER A 168 -6.06 -7.89 -3.93
N ALA A 169 -5.95 -8.79 -4.92
CA ALA A 169 -6.27 -8.50 -6.31
C ALA A 169 -7.77 -8.28 -6.55
N ALA A 170 -8.64 -8.83 -5.70
CA ALA A 170 -10.09 -8.65 -5.75
C ALA A 170 -10.56 -7.35 -5.08
N LEU A 171 -9.69 -6.67 -4.31
CA LEU A 171 -10.02 -5.43 -3.63
C LEU A 171 -10.24 -4.27 -4.60
N ARG A 172 -11.14 -3.35 -4.23
CA ARG A 172 -11.34 -2.11 -4.96
C ARG A 172 -10.23 -1.10 -4.65
N PRO A 173 -9.82 -0.25 -5.59
CA PRO A 173 -8.99 0.92 -5.27
C PRO A 173 -9.71 1.81 -4.22
N PRO A 174 -9.02 2.39 -3.23
CA PRO A 174 -7.58 2.37 -2.98
C PRO A 174 -7.09 1.21 -2.10
N TRP A 175 -7.99 0.32 -1.63
CA TRP A 175 -7.67 -0.74 -0.66
C TRP A 175 -6.73 -1.80 -1.24
N ARG A 176 -6.81 -2.08 -2.55
CA ARG A 176 -5.90 -2.98 -3.25
C ARG A 176 -4.44 -2.57 -3.06
N LEU A 177 -4.14 -1.29 -3.32
CA LEU A 177 -2.77 -0.80 -3.19
C LEU A 177 -2.31 -0.81 -1.74
N ARG A 178 -3.16 -0.41 -0.80
CA ARG A 178 -2.85 -0.41 0.64
C ARG A 178 -2.52 -1.81 1.15
N ALA A 179 -3.34 -2.81 0.82
CA ALA A 179 -3.10 -4.18 1.23
C ALA A 179 -1.79 -4.72 0.65
N ARG A 180 -1.51 -4.47 -0.63
CA ARG A 180 -0.27 -4.88 -1.28
C ARG A 180 0.96 -4.19 -0.70
N LEU A 181 0.84 -2.90 -0.35
CA LEU A 181 1.91 -2.16 0.31
C LEU A 181 2.22 -2.73 1.68
N VAL A 182 1.20 -2.97 2.50
CA VAL A 182 1.39 -3.55 3.85
C VAL A 182 2.01 -4.93 3.76
N LEU A 183 1.51 -5.80 2.86
CA LEU A 183 2.08 -7.14 2.66
C LEU A 183 3.52 -7.07 2.14
N GLY A 184 3.77 -6.29 1.09
CA GLY A 184 5.10 -6.14 0.52
C GLY A 184 6.09 -5.55 1.51
N LEU A 185 5.67 -4.52 2.26
CA LEU A 185 6.44 -3.90 3.31
C LEU A 185 6.86 -4.92 4.37
N TYR A 186 5.89 -5.66 4.89
CA TYR A 186 6.13 -6.69 5.91
C TYR A 186 7.15 -7.73 5.44
N VAL A 187 6.92 -8.36 4.26
CA VAL A 187 7.79 -9.45 3.81
C VAL A 187 9.18 -8.99 3.40
N VAL A 188 9.31 -7.77 2.85
CA VAL A 188 10.61 -7.21 2.48
C VAL A 188 11.43 -6.85 3.72
N VAL A 189 10.81 -6.21 4.73
CA VAL A 189 11.52 -5.89 5.98
C VAL A 189 11.95 -7.16 6.69
N ALA A 190 11.04 -8.12 6.87
CA ALA A 190 11.36 -9.37 7.54
C ALA A 190 12.51 -10.10 6.83
N ALA A 191 12.42 -10.24 5.50
CA ALA A 191 13.46 -10.93 4.74
C ALA A 191 14.82 -10.21 4.71
N LEU A 192 14.85 -8.87 4.74
CA LEU A 192 16.13 -8.12 4.68
C LEU A 192 16.80 -7.96 6.03
N TYR A 193 16.04 -7.88 7.12
CA TYR A 193 16.58 -7.52 8.44
C TYR A 193 16.56 -8.68 9.44
N ILE A 194 15.58 -9.59 9.37
CA ILE A 194 15.57 -10.83 10.17
C ILE A 194 16.16 -11.96 9.34
N GLY A 195 15.58 -12.25 8.19
CA GLY A 195 16.14 -13.11 7.16
C GLY A 195 16.13 -14.60 7.48
N ASP A 196 15.26 -15.09 8.34
CA ASP A 196 15.05 -16.51 8.62
C ASP A 196 14.50 -17.25 7.39
N LEU A 197 14.57 -18.59 7.40
CA LEU A 197 13.99 -19.44 6.36
C LEU A 197 12.50 -19.12 6.14
N ALA A 198 11.76 -18.88 7.23
CA ALA A 198 10.35 -18.48 7.14
C ALA A 198 10.15 -17.17 6.36
N ASP A 199 11.01 -16.16 6.58
CA ASP A 199 10.89 -14.85 5.96
C ASP A 199 11.21 -14.89 4.48
N LEU A 200 12.24 -15.67 4.10
CA LEU A 200 12.55 -15.93 2.70
C LEU A 200 11.38 -16.62 1.99
N SER A 201 10.80 -17.63 2.63
CA SER A 201 9.64 -18.37 2.12
C SER A 201 8.42 -17.47 1.95
N ARG A 202 8.15 -16.57 2.89
CA ARG A 202 7.07 -15.57 2.85
C ARG A 202 7.26 -14.57 1.72
N LEU A 203 8.50 -14.07 1.55
CA LEU A 203 8.84 -13.12 0.47
C LEU A 203 8.54 -13.71 -0.89
N VAL A 204 9.00 -14.93 -1.15
CA VAL A 204 8.77 -15.63 -2.43
C VAL A 204 7.28 -15.91 -2.62
N ALA A 205 6.60 -16.47 -1.60
CA ALA A 205 5.19 -16.81 -1.67
C ALA A 205 4.32 -15.59 -2.00
N VAL A 206 4.56 -14.46 -1.34
CA VAL A 206 3.84 -13.21 -1.59
C VAL A 206 4.17 -12.67 -2.97
N GLY A 207 5.43 -12.66 -3.40
CA GLY A 207 5.85 -12.22 -4.73
C GLY A 207 5.13 -12.99 -5.85
N VAL A 208 5.18 -14.32 -5.80
CA VAL A 208 4.47 -15.20 -6.75
C VAL A 208 2.97 -14.98 -6.70
N ALA A 209 2.40 -14.88 -5.49
CA ALA A 209 0.96 -14.66 -5.31
C ALA A 209 0.48 -13.31 -5.85
N LEU A 210 1.26 -12.23 -5.71
CA LEU A 210 0.95 -10.92 -6.30
C LEU A 210 0.94 -10.95 -7.82
N CYS A 211 1.85 -11.72 -8.45
CA CYS A 211 1.89 -11.93 -9.89
C CYS A 211 0.74 -12.83 -10.40
N ALA A 212 0.42 -13.90 -9.68
CA ALA A 212 -0.64 -14.84 -10.03
C ALA A 212 -2.04 -14.33 -9.70
N GLY A 213 -2.18 -13.49 -8.69
CA GLY A 213 -3.44 -12.99 -8.14
C GLY A 213 -4.41 -12.44 -9.21
N PRO A 214 -3.99 -11.56 -10.13
CA PRO A 214 -4.87 -11.04 -11.18
C PRO A 214 -5.43 -12.12 -12.12
N ARG A 215 -4.68 -13.23 -12.31
CA ARG A 215 -5.16 -14.37 -13.12
C ARG A 215 -6.15 -15.23 -12.34
N LEU A 216 -5.86 -15.52 -11.07
CA LEU A 216 -6.70 -16.35 -10.19
C LEU A 216 -8.02 -15.66 -9.82
N THR A 217 -8.04 -14.33 -9.75
CA THR A 217 -9.25 -13.54 -9.42
C THR A 217 -10.01 -13.05 -10.65
N ARG A 218 -9.74 -13.61 -11.84
CA ARG A 218 -10.48 -13.25 -13.05
C ARG A 218 -11.98 -13.42 -12.85
N GLY A 219 -12.75 -12.36 -13.15
CA GLY A 219 -14.20 -12.33 -12.98
C GLY A 219 -14.72 -11.80 -11.65
N LEU A 220 -13.87 -11.59 -10.62
CA LEU A 220 -14.30 -11.11 -9.30
C LEU A 220 -14.18 -9.57 -9.11
N GLY A 221 -13.50 -8.86 -9.97
CA GLY A 221 -13.30 -7.42 -9.78
C GLY A 221 -13.08 -6.64 -11.08
N PRO A 222 -13.23 -5.31 -11.03
CA PRO A 222 -13.02 -4.46 -12.20
C PRO A 222 -11.54 -4.50 -12.63
N ARG A 223 -11.32 -4.84 -13.89
CA ARG A 223 -10.00 -4.74 -14.54
C ARG A 223 -9.73 -3.28 -14.88
N VAL A 224 -9.20 -2.53 -13.96
CA VAL A 224 -8.68 -1.20 -14.25
C VAL A 224 -7.17 -1.24 -14.04
N LEU A 225 -6.41 -1.39 -15.13
CA LEU A 225 -5.03 -0.93 -15.20
C LEU A 225 -5.06 0.61 -15.26
N ALA A 226 -5.59 1.25 -14.24
CA ALA A 226 -5.55 2.70 -14.15
C ALA A 226 -4.13 3.10 -13.74
N ARG A 227 -3.62 4.15 -14.39
CA ARG A 227 -2.39 4.81 -13.92
C ARG A 227 -2.59 5.19 -12.44
N PRO A 228 -1.57 5.03 -11.57
CA PRO A 228 -1.69 5.37 -10.18
C PRO A 228 -2.16 6.83 -10.03
N SER A 229 -3.20 7.03 -9.23
CA SER A 229 -3.72 8.36 -8.93
C SER A 229 -2.69 9.15 -8.11
N ARG A 230 -2.80 10.48 -8.08
CA ARG A 230 -1.95 11.34 -7.23
C ARG A 230 -1.93 10.87 -5.77
N ARG A 231 -3.05 10.37 -5.26
CA ARG A 231 -3.17 9.82 -3.91
C ARG A 231 -2.40 8.51 -3.75
N GLU A 232 -2.43 7.66 -4.74
CA GLU A 232 -1.69 6.38 -4.74
C GLU A 232 -0.18 6.60 -4.78
N TRP A 233 0.32 7.55 -5.59
CA TRP A 233 1.73 7.94 -5.57
C TRP A 233 2.18 8.43 -4.18
N ARG A 234 1.37 9.27 -3.52
CA ARG A 234 1.67 9.72 -2.15
C ARG A 234 1.68 8.56 -1.15
N LEU A 235 0.78 7.59 -1.29
CA LEU A 235 0.76 6.39 -0.44
C LEU A 235 1.99 5.51 -0.65
N LEU A 236 2.45 5.32 -1.91
CA LEU A 236 3.66 4.55 -2.21
C LEU A 236 4.90 5.18 -1.57
N THR A 237 5.09 6.49 -1.72
CA THR A 237 6.24 7.18 -1.13
C THR A 237 6.20 7.20 0.40
N VAL A 238 5.02 7.40 0.99
CA VAL A 238 4.83 7.33 2.45
C VAL A 238 5.09 5.90 2.95
N GLY A 239 4.59 4.88 2.24
CA GLY A 239 4.85 3.47 2.59
C GLY A 239 6.34 3.14 2.60
N LEU A 240 7.07 3.54 1.57
CA LEU A 240 8.52 3.29 1.50
C LEU A 240 9.29 4.07 2.57
N LEU A 241 8.89 5.31 2.88
CA LEU A 241 9.50 6.08 3.96
C LEU A 241 9.24 5.46 5.34
N LEU A 242 8.03 4.93 5.56
CA LEU A 242 7.73 4.16 6.77
C LEU A 242 8.53 2.86 6.84
N LEU A 243 8.81 2.23 5.70
CA LEU A 243 9.73 1.07 5.64
C LEU A 243 11.12 1.44 6.15
N ILE A 244 11.69 2.52 5.62
CA ILE A 244 13.02 2.99 6.03
C ILE A 244 13.06 3.26 7.54
N ALA A 245 12.04 3.94 8.07
CA ALA A 245 11.96 4.21 9.50
C ALA A 245 11.78 2.91 10.32
N ALA A 246 10.91 2.00 9.87
CA ALA A 246 10.68 0.73 10.54
C ALA A 246 11.93 -0.16 10.55
N SER A 247 12.69 -0.21 9.44
CA SER A 247 13.93 -0.97 9.39
C SER A 247 14.95 -0.50 10.42
N THR A 248 15.11 0.82 10.59
CA THR A 248 16.01 1.40 11.59
C THR A 248 15.54 1.04 13.03
N VAL A 249 14.24 1.15 13.31
CA VAL A 249 13.68 0.80 14.63
C VAL A 249 13.85 -0.69 14.93
N ILE A 250 13.56 -1.57 13.96
CA ILE A 250 13.67 -3.01 14.14
C ILE A 250 15.13 -3.42 14.34
N SER A 251 16.06 -2.89 13.53
CA SER A 251 17.49 -3.18 13.69
C SER A 251 18.03 -2.77 15.08
N TYR A 252 17.46 -1.72 15.67
CA TYR A 252 17.82 -1.29 17.04
C TYR A 252 17.21 -2.16 18.13
N LEU A 253 15.92 -2.55 17.97
CA LEU A 253 15.19 -3.30 19.01
C LEU A 253 15.49 -4.81 18.99
N VAL A 254 15.74 -5.36 17.83
CA VAL A 254 15.95 -6.80 17.59
C VAL A 254 17.19 -6.97 16.72
N PRO A 255 18.39 -6.93 17.30
CA PRO A 255 19.60 -7.26 16.58
C PRO A 255 19.50 -8.69 16.02
N SER A 256 19.80 -8.85 14.75
CA SER A 256 19.65 -10.12 14.01
C SER A 256 20.75 -10.25 12.95
N ASP A 257 21.09 -11.48 12.60
CA ASP A 257 22.04 -11.80 11.53
C ASP A 257 21.27 -11.96 10.22
N GLY A 258 20.93 -10.83 9.60
CA GLY A 258 20.22 -10.82 8.33
C GLY A 258 21.13 -11.12 7.12
N PRO A 259 20.52 -11.28 5.91
CA PRO A 259 21.25 -11.59 4.68
C PRO A 259 22.29 -10.53 4.29
N LEU A 260 22.20 -9.33 4.86
CA LEU A 260 23.08 -8.19 4.58
C LEU A 260 24.15 -7.99 5.66
N GLY A 261 24.26 -8.92 6.59
CA GLY A 261 25.17 -8.89 7.73
C GLY A 261 24.46 -8.65 9.06
N PRO A 262 25.21 -8.78 10.15
CA PRO A 262 24.68 -8.58 11.51
C PRO A 262 24.17 -7.13 11.67
N THR A 263 22.94 -6.98 12.11
CA THR A 263 22.40 -5.64 12.41
C THR A 263 22.99 -5.07 13.71
N ALA A 264 23.62 -5.92 14.53
CA ALA A 264 24.36 -5.54 15.72
C ALA A 264 25.60 -4.69 15.42
N ASP A 265 26.23 -4.87 14.25
CA ASP A 265 27.40 -4.08 13.81
C ASP A 265 27.02 -2.62 13.49
N ARG A 266 25.72 -2.32 13.45
CA ARG A 266 25.24 -0.95 13.44
C ARG A 266 25.33 -0.41 14.88
N GLU A 267 26.28 0.43 15.15
CA GLU A 267 26.34 1.22 16.37
C GLU A 267 25.21 2.27 16.38
N LEU A 268 23.94 1.82 16.37
CA LEU A 268 22.78 2.69 16.42
C LEU A 268 22.56 3.16 17.84
N SER A 269 22.67 4.46 18.06
CA SER A 269 22.22 5.10 19.29
C SER A 269 20.70 5.29 19.28
N TRP A 270 20.07 5.31 20.47
CA TRP A 270 18.66 5.69 20.61
C TRP A 270 18.36 7.08 20.00
N ILE A 271 19.37 7.97 19.94
CA ILE A 271 19.28 9.29 19.33
C ILE A 271 19.10 9.19 17.81
N ASP A 272 19.83 8.28 17.16
CA ASP A 272 19.74 8.06 15.71
C ASP A 272 18.35 7.54 15.31
N VAL A 273 17.83 6.62 16.13
CA VAL A 273 16.46 6.10 15.98
C VAL A 273 15.43 7.21 16.16
N ALA A 274 15.57 8.01 17.21
CA ALA A 274 14.66 9.13 17.47
C ALA A 274 14.68 10.17 16.35
N ILE A 275 15.86 10.55 15.86
CA ILE A 275 16.02 11.47 14.73
C ILE A 275 15.35 10.90 13.49
N THR A 276 15.60 9.62 13.17
CA THR A 276 14.99 8.96 12.00
C THR A 276 13.47 8.94 12.08
N VAL A 277 12.91 8.60 13.23
CA VAL A 277 11.46 8.58 13.46
C VAL A 277 10.84 9.96 13.33
N VAL A 278 11.46 10.98 13.94
CA VAL A 278 10.98 12.37 13.87
C VAL A 278 11.03 12.90 12.44
N VAL A 279 12.14 12.71 11.73
CA VAL A 279 12.31 13.12 10.33
C VAL A 279 11.28 12.39 9.45
N ALA A 280 11.13 11.10 9.61
CA ALA A 280 10.13 10.32 8.88
C ALA A 280 8.70 10.82 9.15
N ALA A 281 8.34 11.09 10.40
CA ALA A 281 7.02 11.60 10.77
C ALA A 281 6.74 12.97 10.13
N LEU A 282 7.70 13.89 10.12
CA LEU A 282 7.60 15.21 9.49
C LEU A 282 7.42 15.07 7.97
N LEU A 283 8.23 14.23 7.32
CA LEU A 283 8.16 13.98 5.89
C LEU A 283 6.84 13.30 5.51
N VAL A 284 6.40 12.28 6.26
CA VAL A 284 5.12 11.59 6.07
C VAL A 284 3.95 12.57 6.11
N ASN A 285 3.90 13.43 7.13
CA ASN A 285 2.82 14.43 7.26
C ASN A 285 2.79 15.38 6.06
N GLY A 286 3.95 15.85 5.61
CA GLY A 286 4.05 16.74 4.47
C GLY A 286 3.78 16.09 3.11
N LEU A 287 4.29 14.86 2.91
CA LEU A 287 4.08 14.10 1.67
C LEU A 287 2.61 13.66 1.51
N ARG A 288 1.93 13.27 2.60
CA ARG A 288 0.48 12.96 2.58
C ARG A 288 -0.34 14.14 2.07
N THR A 289 0.01 15.35 2.48
CA THR A 289 -0.67 16.58 2.06
C THR A 289 -0.22 17.07 0.68
N GLY A 290 0.81 16.47 0.08
CA GLY A 290 1.34 16.78 -1.25
C GLY A 290 2.07 18.13 -1.32
N ARG A 291 2.63 18.63 -0.21
CA ARG A 291 3.33 19.90 -0.13
C ARG A 291 4.63 19.88 -0.93
N LEU A 292 4.78 20.80 -1.87
CA LEU A 292 5.96 20.90 -2.73
C LEU A 292 7.27 21.13 -1.94
N VAL A 293 7.22 21.92 -0.87
CA VAL A 293 8.40 22.19 -0.03
C VAL A 293 8.90 20.90 0.63
N ILE A 294 8.02 20.12 1.22
CA ILE A 294 8.40 18.85 1.87
C ILE A 294 8.86 17.82 0.83
N TRP A 295 8.25 17.81 -0.35
CA TRP A 295 8.72 16.97 -1.45
C TRP A 295 10.16 17.32 -1.85
N ARG A 296 10.51 18.63 -1.96
CA ARG A 296 11.89 19.05 -2.24
C ARG A 296 12.87 18.59 -1.17
N TRP A 297 12.51 18.73 0.10
CA TRP A 297 13.32 18.22 1.22
C TRP A 297 13.49 16.70 1.16
N ALA A 298 12.42 15.95 0.88
CA ALA A 298 12.49 14.50 0.73
C ALA A 298 13.39 14.09 -0.44
N VAL A 299 13.29 14.78 -1.59
CA VAL A 299 14.17 14.55 -2.76
C VAL A 299 15.62 14.86 -2.41
N SER A 300 15.92 16.00 -1.78
CA SER A 300 17.27 16.36 -1.41
C SER A 300 17.89 15.35 -0.42
N LEU A 301 17.14 14.95 0.59
CA LEU A 301 17.61 13.96 1.56
C LEU A 301 17.83 12.59 0.91
N SER A 302 16.92 12.14 0.06
CA SER A 302 17.06 10.87 -0.67
C SER A 302 18.24 10.92 -1.65
N ALA A 303 18.45 12.04 -2.34
CA ALA A 303 19.59 12.20 -3.24
C ALA A 303 20.93 12.22 -2.50
N LEU A 304 21.01 12.89 -1.36
CA LEU A 304 22.21 12.89 -0.51
C LEU A 304 22.51 11.50 0.02
N SER A 305 21.50 10.78 0.51
CA SER A 305 21.64 9.38 0.95
C SER A 305 22.06 8.45 -0.19
N ALA A 306 21.49 8.61 -1.37
CA ALA A 306 21.86 7.83 -2.55
C ALA A 306 23.32 8.10 -2.96
N LEU A 307 23.74 9.36 -2.96
CA LEU A 307 25.12 9.74 -3.27
C LEU A 307 26.09 9.14 -2.26
N ALA A 308 25.80 9.21 -0.98
CA ALA A 308 26.62 8.58 0.06
C ALA A 308 26.75 7.06 -0.18
N GLY A 309 25.64 6.38 -0.55
CA GLY A 309 25.67 4.96 -0.88
C GLY A 309 26.52 4.63 -2.10
N VAL A 310 26.44 5.43 -3.16
CA VAL A 310 27.27 5.25 -4.35
C VAL A 310 28.74 5.45 -4.03
N LEU A 311 29.09 6.49 -3.25
CA LEU A 311 30.47 6.74 -2.83
C LEU A 311 31.01 5.57 -2.00
N THR A 312 30.25 5.07 -1.04
CA THR A 312 30.67 3.90 -0.24
C THR A 312 30.83 2.65 -1.13
N ALA A 313 29.90 2.39 -2.03
CA ALA A 313 30.00 1.25 -2.95
C ALA A 313 31.24 1.35 -3.85
N VAL A 314 31.57 2.55 -4.34
CA VAL A 314 32.80 2.78 -5.12
C VAL A 314 34.05 2.58 -4.27
N LEU A 315 34.07 3.08 -3.04
CA LEU A 315 35.20 2.90 -2.11
C LEU A 315 35.43 1.41 -1.81
N VAL A 316 34.36 0.66 -1.51
CA VAL A 316 34.46 -0.79 -1.29
C VAL A 316 34.92 -1.51 -2.53
N ALA A 317 34.39 -1.20 -3.71
CA ALA A 317 34.80 -1.81 -4.96
C ALA A 317 36.28 -1.52 -5.30
N THR A 318 36.75 -0.31 -5.02
CA THR A 318 38.17 0.04 -5.23
C THR A 318 39.08 -0.65 -4.21
N ALA A 319 38.66 -0.72 -2.94
CA ALA A 319 39.41 -1.42 -1.90
C ALA A 319 39.59 -2.91 -2.25
N VAL A 320 38.51 -3.57 -2.69
CA VAL A 320 38.54 -4.98 -3.13
C VAL A 320 39.39 -5.14 -4.41
N GLY A 321 39.26 -4.22 -5.37
CA GLY A 321 39.99 -4.30 -6.66
C GLY A 321 41.48 -4.06 -6.56
N PHE A 322 41.95 -3.39 -5.50
CA PHE A 322 43.37 -3.11 -5.25
C PHE A 322 43.95 -3.84 -4.06
N ASP A 323 43.25 -4.88 -3.53
CA ASP A 323 43.66 -5.66 -2.35
C ASP A 323 44.13 -4.78 -1.16
N LEU A 324 43.43 -3.67 -0.95
CA LEU A 324 43.73 -2.76 0.16
C LEU A 324 43.24 -3.39 1.47
N PRO A 325 44.03 -3.32 2.57
CA PRO A 325 43.68 -3.90 3.87
C PRO A 325 42.61 -3.02 4.59
N TYR A 326 41.49 -2.76 3.92
CA TYR A 326 40.45 -1.91 4.43
C TYR A 326 39.11 -2.72 4.44
N GLU A 327 38.83 -3.37 5.55
CA GLU A 327 37.53 -3.97 5.77
C GLU A 327 36.59 -2.89 6.29
N VAL A 328 35.52 -2.63 5.56
CA VAL A 328 34.43 -1.75 6.03
C VAL A 328 33.37 -2.64 6.66
N ASP A 329 33.46 -2.80 7.98
CA ASP A 329 32.45 -3.53 8.74
C ASP A 329 31.04 -2.93 8.46
N GLY A 330 30.05 -3.79 8.21
CA GLY A 330 28.70 -3.37 7.91
C GLY A 330 28.46 -2.73 6.54
N ALA A 331 29.44 -2.71 5.63
CA ALA A 331 29.29 -2.13 4.29
C ALA A 331 28.08 -2.69 3.50
N PRO A 332 27.79 -4.01 3.47
CA PRO A 332 26.64 -4.54 2.75
C PRO A 332 25.31 -4.00 3.28
N LEU A 333 25.17 -3.93 4.60
CA LEU A 333 23.98 -3.40 5.27
C LEU A 333 23.81 -1.90 5.00
N PHE A 334 24.90 -1.14 5.02
CA PHE A 334 24.89 0.27 4.67
C PHE A 334 24.45 0.50 3.21
N VAL A 335 24.98 -0.27 2.26
CA VAL A 335 24.60 -0.18 0.83
C VAL A 335 23.12 -0.51 0.65
N ALA A 336 22.63 -1.55 1.31
CA ALA A 336 21.21 -1.94 1.22
C ALA A 336 20.26 -0.85 1.72
N ASP A 337 20.59 -0.19 2.82
CA ASP A 337 19.81 0.96 3.27
C ASP A 337 19.77 2.07 2.22
N ARG A 338 20.90 2.32 1.56
CA ARG A 338 20.96 3.33 0.50
C ARG A 338 20.15 2.96 -0.72
N LEU A 339 20.00 1.66 -1.03
CA LEU A 339 19.08 1.21 -2.08
C LEU A 339 17.63 1.57 -1.79
N LEU A 340 17.20 1.51 -0.53
CA LEU A 340 15.86 1.97 -0.13
C LEU A 340 15.68 3.48 -0.36
N TRP A 341 16.70 4.28 -0.08
CA TRP A 341 16.69 5.71 -0.36
C TRP A 341 16.71 6.02 -1.86
N ILE A 342 17.43 5.24 -2.67
CA ILE A 342 17.40 5.31 -4.13
C ILE A 342 16.00 4.98 -4.65
N ALA A 343 15.37 3.93 -4.15
CA ALA A 343 14.00 3.58 -4.50
C ALA A 343 13.01 4.70 -4.13
N LEU A 344 13.18 5.32 -2.96
CA LEU A 344 12.38 6.48 -2.55
C LEU A 344 12.60 7.67 -3.50
N LEU A 345 13.84 7.96 -3.87
CA LEU A 345 14.16 9.02 -4.83
C LEU A 345 13.47 8.79 -6.18
N VAL A 346 13.56 7.57 -6.71
CA VAL A 346 12.87 7.18 -7.96
C VAL A 346 11.37 7.40 -7.85
N LEU A 347 10.73 6.93 -6.76
CA LEU A 347 9.30 7.13 -6.55
C LEU A 347 8.92 8.62 -6.44
N LEU A 348 9.73 9.43 -5.77
CA LEU A 348 9.51 10.87 -5.65
C LEU A 348 9.64 11.61 -6.98
N VAL A 349 10.63 11.23 -7.81
CA VAL A 349 10.86 11.83 -9.13
C VAL A 349 9.77 11.43 -10.13
N VAL A 350 9.45 10.13 -10.23
CA VAL A 350 8.39 9.63 -11.11
C VAL A 350 7.02 10.17 -10.67
N GLY A 351 6.76 10.19 -9.37
CA GLY A 351 5.53 10.70 -8.76
C GLY A 351 5.46 12.22 -8.59
N ARG A 352 6.41 13.00 -9.14
CA ARG A 352 6.48 14.47 -8.95
C ARG A 352 5.17 15.21 -9.20
N GLY A 353 4.36 14.71 -10.12
CA GLY A 353 3.04 15.28 -10.43
C GLY A 353 2.02 15.22 -9.29
N ALA A 354 2.28 14.39 -8.26
CA ALA A 354 1.43 14.29 -7.07
C ALA A 354 1.71 15.39 -6.02
N TYR A 355 2.85 16.11 -6.11
CA TYR A 355 3.35 17.05 -5.10
C TYR A 355 3.36 18.48 -5.65
N ARG A 356 2.19 19.03 -5.93
CA ARG A 356 2.02 20.35 -6.54
C ARG A 356 1.43 21.40 -5.61
N VAL A 357 1.10 21.04 -4.36
CA VAL A 357 0.47 21.97 -3.43
C VAL A 357 1.46 23.03 -2.98
N PRO A 358 1.28 24.31 -3.39
CA PRO A 358 2.16 25.39 -3.00
C PRO A 358 2.07 25.66 -1.49
N SER A 359 3.09 26.30 -0.93
CA SER A 359 3.10 26.69 0.48
C SER A 359 1.94 27.66 0.79
N ALA A 360 1.51 27.70 2.05
CA ALA A 360 0.46 28.65 2.49
C ALA A 360 0.84 30.11 2.20
N ARG A 361 2.14 30.47 2.28
CA ARG A 361 2.67 31.78 1.91
C ARG A 361 2.54 32.07 0.42
N SER A 362 2.84 31.09 -0.44
CA SER A 362 2.70 31.22 -1.89
C SER A 362 1.23 31.32 -2.30
N ARG A 363 0.34 30.62 -1.59
CA ARG A 363 -1.11 30.72 -1.81
C ARG A 363 -1.66 32.09 -1.46
N ARG A 364 -1.21 32.70 -0.36
CA ARG A 364 -1.60 34.07 0.01
C ARG A 364 -1.08 35.12 -0.99
N ARG A 365 0.10 34.88 -1.62
CA ARG A 365 0.64 35.77 -2.68
C ARG A 365 -0.01 35.54 -4.04
N GLY A 366 -0.47 34.32 -4.34
CA GLY A 366 -1.19 33.96 -5.57
C GLY A 366 -2.69 34.25 -5.52
N ALA A 367 -3.21 34.67 -4.38
CA ALA A 367 -4.57 35.18 -4.22
C ALA A 367 -4.75 36.63 -4.75
N VAL A 368 -3.80 37.09 -5.58
CA VAL A 368 -3.94 38.28 -6.41
C VAL A 368 -4.98 37.96 -7.48
N GLY A 369 -6.20 38.38 -7.27
CA GLY A 369 -7.38 38.06 -8.08
C GLY A 369 -8.52 37.49 -7.25
N ALA A 370 -8.42 37.50 -5.90
CA ALA A 370 -9.60 37.27 -5.05
C ALA A 370 -10.65 38.29 -5.47
N THR A 371 -11.59 37.86 -6.29
CA THR A 371 -12.79 38.62 -6.60
C THR A 371 -13.42 39.01 -5.29
N ASP A 372 -13.53 40.32 -5.06
CA ASP A 372 -14.20 40.80 -3.88
C ASP A 372 -15.62 40.25 -3.85
N ARG A 373 -16.09 39.89 -2.68
CA ARG A 373 -17.47 39.42 -2.45
C ARG A 373 -18.50 40.33 -3.11
N ASN A 374 -18.25 41.63 -3.10
CA ASN A 374 -19.13 42.63 -3.74
C ASN A 374 -19.26 42.39 -5.24
N THR A 375 -18.13 42.20 -5.94
CA THR A 375 -18.15 41.89 -7.37
C THR A 375 -18.83 40.56 -7.68
N ALA A 376 -18.66 39.54 -6.82
CA ALA A 376 -19.38 38.29 -6.97
C ALA A 376 -20.89 38.46 -6.80
N THR A 377 -21.32 39.31 -5.85
CA THR A 377 -22.72 39.64 -5.64
C THR A 377 -23.31 40.42 -6.83
N GLU A 378 -22.55 41.38 -7.37
CA GLU A 378 -22.95 42.12 -8.58
C GLU A 378 -23.15 41.21 -9.79
N LEU A 379 -22.18 40.31 -10.02
CA LEU A 379 -22.28 39.31 -11.10
C LEU A 379 -23.46 38.35 -10.89
N LEU A 380 -23.74 37.96 -9.66
CA LEU A 380 -24.92 37.14 -9.33
C LEU A 380 -26.24 37.89 -9.60
N MET A 381 -26.32 39.16 -9.22
CA MET A 381 -27.49 39.98 -9.48
C MET A 381 -27.71 40.24 -10.96
N SER A 382 -26.66 40.45 -11.73
CA SER A 382 -26.78 40.76 -13.16
C SER A 382 -27.09 39.53 -14.03
N ASN A 383 -26.56 38.34 -13.67
CA ASN A 383 -26.78 37.11 -14.47
C ASN A 383 -27.90 36.22 -13.91
N GLY A 384 -28.36 36.47 -12.71
CA GLY A 384 -29.28 35.60 -12.00
C GLY A 384 -28.61 34.32 -11.51
N GLY A 385 -29.35 33.47 -10.83
CA GLY A 385 -28.88 32.18 -10.35
C GLY A 385 -29.97 31.40 -9.64
N GLY A 386 -29.72 30.11 -9.41
CA GLY A 386 -30.60 29.27 -8.60
C GLY A 386 -30.46 29.56 -7.11
N THR A 387 -31.29 28.89 -6.31
CA THR A 387 -31.30 29.04 -4.82
C THR A 387 -29.90 28.82 -4.23
N LEU A 388 -29.13 27.88 -4.74
CA LEU A 388 -27.77 27.57 -4.25
C LEU A 388 -26.76 28.65 -4.66
N SER A 389 -26.99 29.42 -5.73
CA SER A 389 -26.09 30.47 -6.19
C SER A 389 -25.91 31.58 -5.13
N TRP A 390 -26.93 31.83 -4.30
CA TRP A 390 -26.82 32.81 -3.19
C TRP A 390 -25.84 32.34 -2.09
N MET A 391 -25.63 31.02 -1.92
CA MET A 391 -24.63 30.50 -0.99
C MET A 391 -23.21 30.82 -1.44
N SER A 392 -23.01 31.17 -2.72
CA SER A 392 -21.72 31.62 -3.21
C SER A 392 -21.24 32.93 -2.54
N THR A 393 -22.16 33.74 -2.00
CA THR A 393 -21.83 35.01 -1.32
C THR A 393 -21.42 34.85 0.14
N TRP A 394 -21.34 33.61 0.68
CA TRP A 394 -20.92 33.39 2.07
C TRP A 394 -19.47 33.82 2.32
N PRO A 395 -19.17 34.38 3.51
CA PRO A 395 -17.89 35.02 3.80
C PRO A 395 -16.67 34.09 3.74
N GLU A 396 -16.90 32.78 3.90
CA GLU A 396 -15.83 31.76 3.93
C GLU A 396 -15.44 31.29 2.53
N ASN A 397 -16.14 31.70 1.49
CA ASN A 397 -15.86 31.32 0.12
C ASN A 397 -14.66 32.06 -0.46
N SER A 398 -13.86 31.34 -1.22
CA SER A 398 -12.87 31.88 -2.15
C SER A 398 -13.51 31.94 -3.54
N TYR A 399 -13.12 32.93 -4.33
CA TYR A 399 -13.68 33.13 -5.66
C TYR A 399 -12.61 32.88 -6.73
N PHE A 400 -12.96 32.07 -7.72
CA PHE A 400 -12.21 31.94 -8.95
C PHE A 400 -12.97 32.67 -10.07
N ARG A 401 -12.36 33.66 -10.68
CA ARG A 401 -12.91 34.41 -11.80
C ARG A 401 -12.34 33.89 -13.09
N THR A 402 -13.19 33.72 -14.10
CA THR A 402 -12.79 33.32 -15.45
C THR A 402 -11.93 34.41 -16.11
N SER A 403 -11.12 34.02 -17.09
CA SER A 403 -10.21 34.91 -17.80
C SER A 403 -10.91 36.09 -18.48
N ASN A 404 -12.14 35.90 -18.95
CA ASN A 404 -12.99 36.95 -19.54
C ASN A 404 -13.75 37.79 -18.49
N CYS A 405 -13.54 37.52 -17.20
CA CYS A 405 -14.14 38.25 -16.08
C CYS A 405 -15.67 38.23 -15.99
N ASN A 406 -16.38 37.47 -16.81
CA ASN A 406 -17.86 37.46 -16.88
C ASN A 406 -18.49 36.36 -16.01
N SER A 407 -17.69 35.45 -15.46
CA SER A 407 -18.18 34.34 -14.64
C SER A 407 -17.24 34.08 -13.48
N TYR A 408 -17.80 33.51 -12.41
CA TYR A 408 -16.99 33.07 -11.29
C TYR A 408 -17.46 31.71 -10.75
N VAL A 409 -16.56 31.02 -10.03
CA VAL A 409 -16.84 29.84 -9.23
C VAL A 409 -16.48 30.15 -7.79
N ALA A 410 -17.46 30.10 -6.88
CA ALA A 410 -17.20 30.20 -5.45
C ALA A 410 -16.83 28.81 -4.92
N TYR A 411 -15.78 28.71 -4.15
CA TYR A 411 -15.28 27.43 -3.64
C TYR A 411 -14.65 27.55 -2.26
N GLN A 412 -14.67 26.47 -1.51
CA GLN A 412 -13.93 26.30 -0.27
C GLN A 412 -12.82 25.26 -0.45
N GLN A 413 -11.72 25.42 0.30
CA GLN A 413 -10.62 24.45 0.28
C GLN A 413 -10.63 23.60 1.54
N TYR A 414 -10.89 22.31 1.37
CA TYR A 414 -10.83 21.37 2.48
C TYR A 414 -10.06 20.10 2.09
N ALA A 415 -9.11 19.69 2.93
CA ALA A 415 -8.34 18.45 2.77
C ALA A 415 -7.70 18.23 1.37
N GLY A 416 -7.34 19.30 0.66
CA GLY A 416 -6.75 19.21 -0.68
C GLY A 416 -7.76 19.15 -1.81
N VAL A 417 -9.04 19.42 -1.52
CA VAL A 417 -10.14 19.50 -2.49
C VAL A 417 -10.60 20.95 -2.58
N ALA A 418 -10.83 21.44 -3.80
CA ALA A 418 -11.54 22.68 -4.07
C ALA A 418 -13.01 22.34 -4.28
N ILE A 419 -13.86 22.61 -3.27
CA ILE A 419 -15.29 22.26 -3.27
C ILE A 419 -16.09 23.48 -3.66
N ALA A 420 -16.73 23.44 -4.83
CA ALA A 420 -17.70 24.44 -5.26
C ALA A 420 -19.13 23.93 -5.02
N LEU A 421 -20.01 24.83 -4.57
CA LEU A 421 -21.41 24.54 -4.37
C LEU A 421 -22.25 25.21 -5.46
N GLY A 422 -23.01 24.39 -6.17
CA GLY A 422 -23.83 24.84 -7.30
C GLY A 422 -23.03 25.07 -8.57
N ASP A 423 -23.69 25.64 -9.54
CA ASP A 423 -23.13 25.97 -10.85
C ASP A 423 -22.22 27.21 -10.81
N PRO A 424 -21.30 27.37 -11.78
CA PRO A 424 -20.64 28.65 -11.99
C PRO A 424 -21.68 29.78 -12.20
N VAL A 425 -21.39 30.96 -11.69
CA VAL A 425 -22.25 32.13 -11.86
C VAL A 425 -21.73 32.96 -13.04
N GLY A 426 -22.62 33.22 -14.01
CA GLY A 426 -22.28 33.97 -15.22
C GLY A 426 -23.21 33.64 -16.38
N PRO A 427 -22.98 34.21 -17.58
CA PRO A 427 -23.81 33.95 -18.76
C PRO A 427 -23.76 32.47 -19.15
N ALA A 428 -24.90 31.91 -19.58
CA ALA A 428 -25.02 30.49 -19.94
C ALA A 428 -23.96 29.98 -20.94
N PRO A 429 -23.55 30.73 -21.98
CA PRO A 429 -22.50 30.28 -22.90
C PRO A 429 -21.10 30.15 -22.28
N SER A 430 -20.85 30.79 -21.15
CA SER A 430 -19.55 30.77 -20.47
C SER A 430 -19.40 29.63 -19.44
N MET A 431 -20.44 28.85 -19.18
CA MET A 431 -20.44 27.79 -18.16
C MET A 431 -19.37 26.71 -18.39
N ASP A 432 -19.29 26.21 -19.64
CA ASP A 432 -18.31 25.18 -19.99
C ASP A 432 -16.87 25.69 -19.88
N ALA A 433 -16.64 26.96 -20.21
CA ALA A 433 -15.34 27.60 -20.04
C ALA A 433 -15.01 27.77 -18.54
N ALA A 434 -15.99 28.19 -17.74
CA ALA A 434 -15.80 28.37 -16.30
C ALA A 434 -15.43 27.06 -15.60
N VAL A 435 -16.09 25.96 -15.91
CA VAL A 435 -15.77 24.62 -15.37
C VAL A 435 -14.34 24.20 -15.78
N ARG A 436 -13.96 24.40 -17.03
CA ARG A 436 -12.64 24.06 -17.57
C ARG A 436 -11.53 24.87 -16.95
N GLU A 437 -11.71 26.17 -16.83
CA GLU A 437 -10.75 27.08 -16.23
C GLU A 437 -10.62 26.83 -14.72
N PHE A 438 -11.73 26.56 -14.02
CA PHE A 438 -11.71 26.16 -12.61
C PHE A 438 -10.96 24.85 -12.40
N SER A 439 -11.17 23.84 -13.27
CA SER A 439 -10.40 22.60 -13.24
C SER A 439 -8.91 22.86 -13.40
N THR A 440 -8.53 23.70 -14.34
CA THR A 440 -7.13 24.10 -14.60
C THR A 440 -6.53 24.82 -13.40
N MET A 441 -7.27 25.74 -12.79
CA MET A 441 -6.85 26.46 -11.58
C MET A 441 -6.63 25.48 -10.41
N ALA A 442 -7.60 24.60 -10.16
CA ALA A 442 -7.50 23.58 -9.10
C ALA A 442 -6.27 22.69 -9.32
N ASP A 443 -6.04 22.24 -10.56
CA ASP A 443 -4.87 21.43 -10.93
C ASP A 443 -3.55 22.17 -10.69
N ARG A 444 -3.45 23.45 -11.06
CA ARG A 444 -2.28 24.30 -10.80
C ARG A 444 -2.05 24.53 -9.31
N ALA A 445 -3.14 24.65 -8.54
CA ALA A 445 -3.10 24.78 -7.09
C ALA A 445 -2.83 23.44 -6.37
N GLY A 446 -2.78 22.33 -7.09
CA GLY A 446 -2.62 20.99 -6.52
C GLY A 446 -3.84 20.47 -5.78
N LEU A 447 -5.01 21.07 -6.04
CA LEU A 447 -6.29 20.70 -5.47
C LEU A 447 -7.03 19.73 -6.41
N VAL A 448 -7.90 18.92 -5.84
CA VAL A 448 -8.86 18.11 -6.60
C VAL A 448 -10.13 18.95 -6.76
N PRO A 449 -10.55 19.28 -7.99
CA PRO A 449 -11.79 20.03 -8.17
C PRO A 449 -12.98 19.12 -7.87
N CYS A 450 -13.95 19.66 -7.14
CA CYS A 450 -15.22 19.01 -6.82
C CYS A 450 -16.33 20.04 -6.93
N MET A 451 -17.41 19.69 -7.61
CA MET A 451 -18.62 20.48 -7.66
C MET A 451 -19.78 19.68 -7.06
N PHE A 452 -20.53 20.30 -6.16
CA PHE A 452 -21.62 19.64 -5.45
C PHE A 452 -22.96 20.30 -5.84
N SER A 453 -23.98 19.48 -6.08
CA SER A 453 -25.34 19.94 -6.42
C SER A 453 -25.40 20.85 -7.64
N VAL A 454 -24.80 20.39 -8.75
CA VAL A 454 -24.78 21.10 -10.03
C VAL A 454 -25.92 20.66 -10.94
N THR A 455 -26.30 21.55 -11.88
CA THR A 455 -27.30 21.26 -12.91
C THR A 455 -26.73 20.38 -14.04
N ALA A 456 -27.61 19.87 -14.89
CA ALA A 456 -27.24 18.98 -15.98
C ALA A 456 -26.22 19.59 -16.99
N PRO A 457 -26.28 20.89 -17.36
CA PRO A 457 -25.23 21.51 -18.19
C PRO A 457 -23.83 21.44 -17.56
N THR A 458 -23.69 21.89 -16.30
CA THR A 458 -22.41 21.86 -15.58
C THR A 458 -21.90 20.42 -15.41
N ASN A 459 -22.79 19.47 -15.12
CA ASN A 459 -22.44 18.06 -15.03
C ASN A 459 -21.90 17.51 -16.37
N ARG A 460 -22.49 17.89 -17.51
CA ARG A 460 -22.00 17.52 -18.84
C ARG A 460 -20.60 18.08 -19.10
N ALA A 461 -20.36 19.36 -18.77
CA ALA A 461 -19.07 19.99 -18.92
C ALA A 461 -17.99 19.30 -18.06
N ALA A 462 -18.30 18.97 -16.82
CA ALA A 462 -17.42 18.23 -15.91
C ALA A 462 -17.13 16.81 -16.41
N THR A 463 -18.16 16.10 -16.92
CA THR A 463 -18.00 14.75 -17.49
C THR A 463 -17.11 14.76 -18.72
N ALA A 464 -17.23 15.78 -19.59
CA ALA A 464 -16.35 15.96 -20.76
C ALA A 464 -14.86 16.15 -20.37
N LEU A 465 -14.59 16.63 -19.16
CA LEU A 465 -13.25 16.72 -18.58
C LEU A 465 -12.79 15.44 -17.86
N GLY A 466 -13.60 14.36 -17.91
CA GLY A 466 -13.30 13.08 -17.26
C GLY A 466 -13.61 13.03 -15.77
N TRP A 467 -14.41 13.96 -15.25
CA TRP A 467 -14.84 13.91 -13.84
C TRP A 467 -15.86 12.79 -13.64
N GLN A 468 -15.82 12.21 -12.44
CA GLN A 468 -16.78 11.17 -12.04
C GLN A 468 -17.94 11.85 -11.27
N HIS A 469 -19.16 11.44 -11.58
CA HIS A 469 -20.34 11.81 -10.83
C HIS A 469 -20.74 10.68 -9.89
N VAL A 470 -21.26 11.07 -8.73
CA VAL A 470 -21.72 10.15 -7.68
C VAL A 470 -23.22 10.36 -7.48
#